data_c9c1fc932b09492a31e5b330cd02d31e
#
_entry.id   c9c1fc932b09492a31e5b330cd02d31e
#
_cell.length_a   1.000
_cell.length_b   1.000
_cell.length_c   1.000
_cell.angle_alpha   90.00
_cell.angle_beta   90.00
_cell.angle_gamma   90.00
#
_symmetry.space_group_name_H-M   'P 1'
#
loop_
_entity.id
_entity.type
_entity.pdbx_description
1 polymer ?
#
loop_
_entity_poly.entity_id
_entity_poly.type
_entity_poly.pdbx_seq_one_letter_code
_entity_poly.pdbx_strand_id
1 'polypeptide(L)'
;IRELTMKKGRLVSAAKDPEAESVYEMYYEFDEALSKVAGHRTLAINRGEKEKILTVKIEAPEEDICRYLEKQVITNPQGQMAPVLREVVADAYERLIAPAIEREIRSDLSEKAEDGAIKVFGKNLQQLLMQPPIAGQVVLGWDPAFRTGCKLAVVDPTGKVLDTTVIYPTAPQNKVEEAKVVLKKLISKYHITLISLGNGTASRESEQVIVQLLKEIPVQVQYIIVNEAGASVYSAS
;
A
#
# COMPACT_ATOMS: atom_id res chain seq x y z
N ILE A 1 6.97 -22.04 25.37
CA ILE A 1 5.62 -22.07 24.74
C ILE A 1 5.68 -21.31 23.42
N ARG A 2 6.08 -20.02 23.44
CA ARG A 2 6.12 -19.17 22.24
C ARG A 2 6.89 -19.81 21.07
N GLU A 3 8.09 -20.35 21.30
CA GLU A 3 8.87 -21.04 20.28
C GLU A 3 8.17 -22.27 19.71
N LEU A 4 7.50 -23.04 20.57
CA LEU A 4 6.74 -24.21 20.14
C LEU A 4 5.55 -23.80 19.27
N THR A 5 4.83 -22.74 19.67
CA THR A 5 3.73 -22.17 18.88
C THR A 5 4.23 -21.63 17.54
N MET A 6 5.34 -20.89 17.49
CA MET A 6 5.92 -20.39 16.25
C MET A 6 6.34 -21.52 15.30
N LYS A 7 6.85 -22.62 15.83
CA LYS A 7 7.33 -23.76 15.02
C LYS A 7 6.22 -24.65 14.49
N LYS A 8 5.17 -24.89 15.29
CA LYS A 8 4.12 -25.85 14.96
C LYS A 8 2.74 -25.23 14.76
N GLY A 9 2.56 -23.99 15.20
CA GLY A 9 1.27 -23.30 15.09
C GLY A 9 0.95 -22.84 13.69
N ARG A 10 -0.31 -22.52 13.48
CA ARG A 10 -0.88 -22.09 12.20
C ARG A 10 -1.64 -20.78 12.37
N LEU A 11 -1.54 -19.92 11.37
CA LEU A 11 -2.40 -18.74 11.26
C LEU A 11 -3.62 -19.16 10.46
N VAL A 12 -4.79 -19.04 11.05
CA VAL A 12 -6.07 -19.33 10.39
C VAL A 12 -6.94 -18.09 10.33
N SER A 13 -7.65 -17.94 9.23
CA SER A 13 -8.70 -16.92 9.14
C SER A 13 -9.94 -17.49 8.48
N ALA A 14 -11.09 -16.98 8.91
CA ALA A 14 -12.39 -17.33 8.39
C ALA A 14 -13.24 -16.10 8.15
N ALA A 15 -14.11 -16.13 7.14
CA ALA A 15 -15.09 -15.08 6.93
C ALA A 15 -16.10 -15.05 8.09
N LYS A 16 -16.52 -13.84 8.48
CA LYS A 16 -17.68 -13.70 9.38
C LYS A 16 -19.00 -13.96 8.67
N ASP A 17 -19.07 -13.60 7.40
CA ASP A 17 -20.17 -13.87 6.50
C ASP A 17 -19.59 -14.44 5.19
N PRO A 18 -19.68 -15.76 4.98
CA PRO A 18 -19.12 -16.41 3.79
C PRO A 18 -19.78 -16.01 2.47
N GLU A 19 -21.01 -15.49 2.51
CA GLU A 19 -21.76 -15.09 1.31
C GLU A 19 -21.47 -13.64 0.89
N ALA A 20 -20.78 -12.87 1.74
CA ALA A 20 -20.45 -11.48 1.43
C ALA A 20 -19.27 -11.39 0.46
N GLU A 21 -19.46 -10.73 -0.67
CA GLU A 21 -18.36 -10.41 -1.60
C GLU A 21 -17.40 -9.40 -0.98
N SER A 22 -16.09 -9.68 -1.01
CA SER A 22 -15.06 -8.74 -0.56
C SER A 22 -13.72 -9.00 -1.24
N VAL A 23 -12.79 -8.04 -1.11
CA VAL A 23 -11.40 -8.19 -1.56
C VAL A 23 -10.61 -9.22 -0.73
N TYR A 24 -11.20 -9.78 0.31
CA TYR A 24 -10.57 -10.73 1.23
C TYR A 24 -11.03 -12.18 1.01
N GLU A 25 -11.76 -12.50 -0.05
CA GLU A 25 -12.30 -13.85 -0.33
C GLU A 25 -11.22 -14.94 -0.27
N MET A 26 -10.01 -14.65 -0.74
CA MET A 26 -8.89 -15.60 -0.66
C MET A 26 -8.44 -15.95 0.77
N TYR A 27 -8.95 -15.24 1.78
CA TYR A 27 -8.66 -15.46 3.20
C TYR A 27 -9.89 -15.93 3.99
N TYR A 28 -10.99 -16.29 3.32
CA TYR A 28 -12.21 -16.77 3.98
C TYR A 28 -12.04 -18.18 4.58
N GLU A 29 -11.16 -18.97 4.00
CA GLU A 29 -10.76 -20.29 4.48
C GLU A 29 -9.22 -20.40 4.42
N PHE A 30 -8.55 -19.53 5.14
CA PHE A 30 -7.08 -19.48 5.11
C PHE A 30 -6.49 -20.27 6.27
N ASP A 31 -5.47 -21.06 5.97
CA ASP A 31 -4.73 -21.87 6.92
C ASP A 31 -3.27 -22.04 6.44
N GLU A 32 -2.32 -21.46 7.18
CA GLU A 32 -0.90 -21.54 6.85
C GLU A 32 -0.04 -21.65 8.11
N ALA A 33 1.04 -22.43 8.04
CA ALA A 33 2.00 -22.52 9.15
C ALA A 33 2.63 -21.15 9.46
N LEU A 34 2.67 -20.75 10.73
CA LEU A 34 3.21 -19.45 11.19
C LEU A 34 4.61 -19.16 10.63
N SER A 35 5.46 -20.20 10.53
CA SER A 35 6.81 -20.06 9.99
C SER A 35 6.89 -19.74 8.49
N LYS A 36 5.79 -19.90 7.76
CA LYS A 36 5.72 -19.73 6.29
C LYS A 36 4.88 -18.54 5.85
N VAL A 37 4.08 -17.96 6.76
CA VAL A 37 3.19 -16.84 6.42
C VAL A 37 3.99 -15.67 5.86
N ALA A 38 3.65 -15.27 4.64
CA ALA A 38 4.28 -14.13 3.99
C ALA A 38 3.75 -12.80 4.55
N GLY A 39 4.62 -11.78 4.64
CA GLY A 39 4.27 -10.49 5.23
C GLY A 39 3.05 -9.81 4.57
N HIS A 40 2.93 -9.86 3.24
CA HIS A 40 1.78 -9.28 2.54
C HIS A 40 0.45 -9.96 2.91
N ARG A 41 0.47 -11.28 3.21
CA ARG A 41 -0.71 -12.01 3.69
C ARG A 41 -1.08 -11.59 5.11
N THR A 42 -0.07 -11.47 5.99
CA THR A 42 -0.26 -10.95 7.35
C THR A 42 -0.95 -9.59 7.33
N LEU A 43 -0.46 -8.64 6.51
CA LEU A 43 -1.05 -7.30 6.40
C LEU A 43 -2.48 -7.33 5.84
N ALA A 44 -2.74 -8.17 4.83
CA ALA A 44 -4.08 -8.31 4.25
C ALA A 44 -5.08 -8.90 5.26
N ILE A 45 -4.69 -9.96 5.98
CA ILE A 45 -5.50 -10.61 7.01
C ILE A 45 -5.78 -9.64 8.18
N ASN A 46 -4.77 -8.93 8.67
CA ASN A 46 -4.95 -7.92 9.72
C ASN A 46 -5.92 -6.81 9.30
N ARG A 47 -5.87 -6.41 8.04
CA ARG A 47 -6.80 -5.41 7.49
C ARG A 47 -8.22 -5.95 7.40
N GLY A 48 -8.42 -7.18 6.90
CA GLY A 48 -9.74 -7.82 6.84
C GLY A 48 -10.36 -8.02 8.23
N GLU A 49 -9.53 -8.32 9.26
CA GLU A 49 -9.98 -8.40 10.65
C GLU A 49 -10.38 -7.02 11.19
N LYS A 50 -9.57 -5.97 10.94
CA LYS A 50 -9.88 -4.60 11.34
C LYS A 50 -11.18 -4.09 10.71
N GLU A 51 -11.42 -4.45 9.45
CA GLU A 51 -12.66 -4.14 8.71
C GLU A 51 -13.84 -5.05 9.11
N LYS A 52 -13.63 -5.98 10.07
CA LYS A 52 -14.62 -6.91 10.63
C LYS A 52 -15.19 -7.92 9.61
N ILE A 53 -14.47 -8.16 8.53
CA ILE A 53 -14.80 -9.15 7.50
C ILE A 53 -14.27 -10.52 7.89
N LEU A 54 -13.05 -10.57 8.44
CA LEU A 54 -12.41 -11.80 8.87
C LEU A 54 -12.43 -11.97 10.39
N THR A 55 -12.41 -13.23 10.83
CA THR A 55 -12.02 -13.66 12.18
C THR A 55 -10.67 -14.35 12.05
N VAL A 56 -9.70 -13.99 12.88
CA VAL A 56 -8.32 -14.49 12.79
C VAL A 56 -7.90 -15.10 14.10
N LYS A 57 -7.24 -16.26 14.04
CA LYS A 57 -6.73 -16.99 15.22
C LYS A 57 -5.38 -17.62 14.92
N ILE A 58 -4.63 -17.89 15.98
CA ILE A 58 -3.48 -18.78 15.94
C ILE A 58 -3.88 -20.12 16.56
N GLU A 59 -3.88 -21.15 15.73
CA GLU A 59 -4.02 -22.53 16.19
C GLU A 59 -2.65 -23.01 16.70
N ALA A 60 -2.54 -23.17 18.01
CA ALA A 60 -1.34 -23.67 18.68
C ALA A 60 -1.38 -25.17 18.88
N PRO A 61 -0.25 -25.87 19.03
CA PRO A 61 -0.22 -27.28 19.39
C PRO A 61 -0.51 -27.47 20.89
N GLU A 62 -1.76 -27.32 21.28
CA GLU A 62 -2.23 -27.26 22.68
C GLU A 62 -1.81 -28.47 23.49
N GLU A 63 -1.97 -29.68 22.93
CA GLU A 63 -1.60 -30.92 23.63
C GLU A 63 -0.10 -30.96 23.98
N ASP A 64 0.77 -30.54 23.05
CA ASP A 64 2.21 -30.50 23.29
C ASP A 64 2.59 -29.45 24.33
N ILE A 65 1.87 -28.32 24.30
CA ILE A 65 2.09 -27.22 25.26
C ILE A 65 1.61 -27.62 26.65
N CYS A 66 0.41 -28.15 26.78
CA CYS A 66 -0.14 -28.63 28.06
C CYS A 66 0.75 -29.74 28.66
N ARG A 67 1.18 -30.69 27.84
CA ARG A 67 2.12 -31.74 28.27
C ARG A 67 3.46 -31.17 28.76
N TYR A 68 3.96 -30.12 28.09
CA TYR A 68 5.17 -29.42 28.53
C TYR A 68 4.94 -28.74 29.89
N LEU A 69 3.85 -28.00 30.05
CA LEU A 69 3.49 -27.30 31.29
C LEU A 69 3.28 -28.26 32.48
N GLU A 70 2.56 -29.34 32.20
CA GLU A 70 2.35 -30.41 33.23
C GLU A 70 3.67 -30.95 33.73
N LYS A 71 4.63 -31.22 32.86
CA LYS A 71 5.98 -31.68 33.28
C LYS A 71 6.75 -30.68 34.14
N GLN A 72 6.46 -29.38 33.99
CA GLN A 72 7.11 -28.33 34.81
C GLN A 72 6.44 -28.18 36.17
N VAL A 73 5.14 -28.41 36.29
CA VAL A 73 4.32 -28.14 37.46
C VAL A 73 4.09 -29.39 38.33
N ILE A 74 3.88 -30.55 37.69
CA ILE A 74 3.50 -31.79 38.36
C ILE A 74 4.74 -32.62 38.65
N THR A 75 5.24 -32.51 39.86
CA THR A 75 6.41 -33.27 40.33
C THR A 75 6.12 -34.74 40.62
N ASN A 76 4.88 -35.09 41.05
CA ASN A 76 4.42 -36.47 41.27
C ASN A 76 3.19 -36.77 40.40
N PRO A 77 3.33 -37.35 39.23
CA PRO A 77 2.21 -37.65 38.34
C PRO A 77 1.20 -38.66 38.88
N GLN A 78 1.58 -39.47 39.87
CA GLN A 78 0.73 -40.49 40.51
C GLN A 78 0.11 -39.99 41.84
N GLY A 79 0.41 -38.74 42.23
CA GLY A 79 -0.13 -38.15 43.43
C GLY A 79 -1.61 -37.84 43.34
N GLN A 80 -2.31 -37.82 44.46
CA GLN A 80 -3.75 -37.50 44.51
C GLN A 80 -4.08 -36.10 43.93
N MET A 81 -3.14 -35.18 43.99
CA MET A 81 -3.31 -33.79 43.45
C MET A 81 -3.04 -33.67 41.96
N ALA A 82 -2.47 -34.69 41.32
CA ALA A 82 -2.10 -34.60 39.90
C ALA A 82 -3.29 -34.28 38.94
N PRO A 83 -4.51 -34.86 39.11
CA PRO A 83 -5.65 -34.50 38.31
C PRO A 83 -6.04 -33.03 38.45
N VAL A 84 -6.07 -32.50 39.68
CA VAL A 84 -6.40 -31.09 39.93
C VAL A 84 -5.37 -30.17 39.31
N LEU A 85 -4.09 -30.50 39.40
CA LEU A 85 -3.02 -29.69 38.80
C LEU A 85 -3.10 -29.69 37.26
N ARG A 86 -3.54 -30.79 36.62
CA ARG A 86 -3.78 -30.81 35.16
C ARG A 86 -4.91 -29.87 34.76
N GLU A 87 -6.01 -29.85 35.50
CA GLU A 87 -7.11 -28.92 35.26
C GLU A 87 -6.66 -27.46 35.44
N VAL A 88 -5.88 -27.16 36.47
CA VAL A 88 -5.32 -25.83 36.70
C VAL A 88 -4.37 -25.41 35.56
N VAL A 89 -3.53 -26.31 35.08
CA VAL A 89 -2.63 -26.06 33.96
C VAL A 89 -3.42 -25.76 32.68
N ALA A 90 -4.44 -26.57 32.39
CA ALA A 90 -5.28 -26.36 31.19
C ALA A 90 -6.03 -25.02 31.25
N ASP A 91 -6.64 -24.70 32.42
CA ASP A 91 -7.34 -23.45 32.64
C ASP A 91 -6.38 -22.23 32.54
N ALA A 92 -5.20 -22.33 33.15
CA ALA A 92 -4.19 -21.27 33.06
C ALA A 92 -3.68 -21.06 31.63
N TYR A 93 -3.51 -22.14 30.89
CA TYR A 93 -3.14 -22.06 29.48
C TYR A 93 -4.21 -21.35 28.67
N GLU A 94 -5.44 -21.82 28.71
CA GLU A 94 -6.56 -21.30 27.89
C GLU A 94 -6.85 -19.82 28.20
N ARG A 95 -6.97 -19.47 29.49
CA ARG A 95 -7.40 -18.11 29.86
C ARG A 95 -6.29 -17.07 29.91
N LEU A 96 -5.06 -17.46 30.17
CA LEU A 96 -3.97 -16.52 30.44
C LEU A 96 -2.84 -16.62 29.43
N ILE A 97 -2.32 -17.84 29.20
CA ILE A 97 -1.08 -18.03 28.44
C ILE A 97 -1.36 -17.95 26.93
N ALA A 98 -2.35 -18.68 26.43
CA ALA A 98 -2.64 -18.72 25.01
C ALA A 98 -3.00 -17.35 24.42
N PRO A 99 -3.90 -16.54 25.04
CA PRO A 99 -4.20 -15.21 24.54
C PRO A 99 -3.02 -14.23 24.59
N ALA A 100 -2.12 -14.41 25.59
CA ALA A 100 -0.92 -13.57 25.69
C ALA A 100 0.08 -13.89 24.59
N ILE A 101 0.37 -15.18 24.37
CA ILE A 101 1.27 -15.67 23.31
C ILE A 101 0.73 -15.36 21.92
N GLU A 102 -0.58 -15.51 21.70
CA GLU A 102 -1.20 -15.15 20.43
C GLU A 102 -1.00 -13.67 20.10
N ARG A 103 -1.27 -12.77 21.06
CA ARG A 103 -1.06 -11.32 20.86
C ARG A 103 0.40 -10.99 20.56
N GLU A 104 1.34 -11.60 21.29
CA GLU A 104 2.76 -11.39 21.07
C GLU A 104 3.20 -11.84 19.66
N ILE A 105 2.83 -13.05 19.26
CA ILE A 105 3.17 -13.58 17.94
C ILE A 105 2.53 -12.74 16.83
N ARG A 106 1.28 -12.34 16.98
CA ARG A 106 0.60 -11.48 15.98
C ARG A 106 1.24 -10.11 15.87
N SER A 107 1.70 -9.54 16.99
CA SER A 107 2.47 -8.28 16.99
C SER A 107 3.77 -8.43 16.22
N ASP A 108 4.55 -9.48 16.52
CA ASP A 108 5.82 -9.72 15.84
C ASP A 108 5.66 -9.98 14.33
N LEU A 109 4.63 -10.75 13.94
CA LEU A 109 4.32 -10.98 12.53
C LEU A 109 3.95 -9.68 11.82
N SER A 110 3.18 -8.82 12.48
CA SER A 110 2.77 -7.52 11.93
C SER A 110 3.96 -6.59 11.76
N GLU A 111 4.79 -6.41 12.79
CA GLU A 111 5.99 -5.58 12.75
C GLU A 111 6.95 -6.03 11.62
N LYS A 112 7.23 -7.33 11.55
CA LYS A 112 8.06 -7.90 10.48
C LYS A 112 7.47 -7.68 9.09
N ALA A 113 6.15 -7.77 8.96
CA ALA A 113 5.44 -7.57 7.70
C ALA A 113 5.45 -6.10 7.27
N GLU A 114 5.25 -5.19 8.21
CA GLU A 114 5.31 -3.74 8.00
C GLU A 114 6.71 -3.29 7.58
N ASP A 115 7.74 -3.73 8.28
CA ASP A 115 9.15 -3.46 7.92
C ASP A 115 9.48 -3.95 6.51
N GLY A 116 9.00 -5.14 6.15
CA GLY A 116 9.15 -5.69 4.81
C GLY A 116 8.45 -4.84 3.75
N ALA A 117 7.23 -4.41 4.02
CA ALA A 117 6.44 -3.56 3.13
C ALA A 117 7.08 -2.17 2.95
N ILE A 118 7.57 -1.56 4.03
CA ILE A 118 8.28 -0.27 3.99
C ILE A 118 9.54 -0.36 3.12
N LYS A 119 10.32 -1.44 3.23
CA LYS A 119 11.51 -1.66 2.39
C LYS A 119 11.15 -1.77 0.90
N VAL A 120 10.09 -2.49 0.57
CA VAL A 120 9.62 -2.63 -0.82
C VAL A 120 9.13 -1.29 -1.35
N PHE A 121 8.32 -0.57 -0.55
CA PHE A 121 7.84 0.76 -0.92
C PHE A 121 9.00 1.74 -1.14
N GLY A 122 9.97 1.78 -0.22
CA GLY A 122 11.15 2.63 -0.34
C GLY A 122 11.96 2.36 -1.61
N LYS A 123 12.14 1.07 -1.97
CA LYS A 123 12.80 0.69 -3.23
C LYS A 123 12.02 1.16 -4.45
N ASN A 124 10.71 1.00 -4.46
CA ASN A 124 9.86 1.45 -5.57
C ASN A 124 9.88 2.97 -5.70
N LEU A 125 9.82 3.68 -4.57
CA LEU A 125 9.92 5.14 -4.53
C LEU A 125 11.27 5.61 -5.08
N GLN A 126 12.37 4.98 -4.65
CA GLN A 126 13.70 5.27 -5.17
C GLN A 126 13.77 5.09 -6.69
N GLN A 127 13.21 4.01 -7.23
CA GLN A 127 13.16 3.78 -8.67
C GLN A 127 12.38 4.87 -9.40
N LEU A 128 11.27 5.36 -8.84
CA LEU A 128 10.49 6.45 -9.43
C LEU A 128 11.26 7.78 -9.41
N LEU A 129 11.92 8.10 -8.29
CA LEU A 129 12.70 9.34 -8.14
C LEU A 129 13.98 9.34 -8.98
N MET A 130 14.58 8.18 -9.20
CA MET A 130 15.84 8.02 -9.94
C MET A 130 15.64 7.74 -11.43
N GLN A 131 14.42 7.94 -11.97
CA GLN A 131 14.21 7.83 -13.41
C GLN A 131 15.06 8.85 -14.16
N PRO A 132 15.75 8.44 -15.24
CA PRO A 132 16.57 9.37 -16.00
C PRO A 132 15.70 10.47 -16.64
N PRO A 133 16.16 11.72 -16.66
CA PRO A 133 15.45 12.81 -17.32
C PRO A 133 15.42 12.59 -18.84
N ILE A 134 14.36 13.09 -19.50
CA ILE A 134 14.29 13.13 -20.95
C ILE A 134 15.20 14.24 -21.42
N ALA A 135 16.39 13.88 -21.92
CA ALA A 135 17.40 14.84 -22.32
C ALA A 135 17.09 15.51 -23.66
N GLY A 136 17.60 16.75 -23.85
CA GLY A 136 17.58 17.45 -25.13
C GLY A 136 16.24 18.02 -25.56
N GLN A 137 15.23 18.03 -24.67
CA GLN A 137 13.88 18.51 -24.98
C GLN A 137 13.49 19.72 -24.13
N VAL A 138 12.68 20.62 -24.67
CA VAL A 138 11.94 21.60 -23.88
C VAL A 138 10.61 20.98 -23.50
N VAL A 139 10.40 20.82 -22.20
CA VAL A 139 9.27 20.08 -21.66
C VAL A 139 8.27 21.01 -20.99
N LEU A 140 6.99 20.82 -21.27
CA LEU A 140 5.90 21.39 -20.50
C LEU A 140 5.42 20.34 -19.49
N GLY A 141 5.76 20.53 -18.22
CA GLY A 141 5.20 19.75 -17.12
C GLY A 141 3.77 20.22 -16.82
N TRP A 142 2.85 19.28 -16.68
CA TRP A 142 1.44 19.54 -16.40
C TRP A 142 0.99 18.70 -15.19
N ASP A 143 0.76 19.37 -14.06
CA ASP A 143 0.18 18.81 -12.85
C ASP A 143 -1.35 19.02 -12.88
N PRO A 144 -2.12 17.96 -13.18
CA PRO A 144 -3.55 18.07 -13.41
C PRO A 144 -4.34 18.18 -12.09
N ALA A 145 -5.32 19.05 -12.06
CA ALA A 145 -6.23 19.21 -10.91
C ALA A 145 -7.59 19.74 -11.36
N PHE A 146 -8.61 19.48 -10.55
CA PHE A 146 -9.95 20.02 -10.79
C PHE A 146 -10.07 21.45 -10.25
N ARG A 147 -10.37 21.60 -8.98
CA ARG A 147 -10.73 22.87 -8.35
C ARG A 147 -9.62 23.91 -8.30
N THR A 148 -8.41 23.50 -8.00
CA THR A 148 -7.26 24.39 -7.82
C THR A 148 -6.62 24.86 -9.12
N GLY A 149 -7.07 24.31 -10.26
CA GLY A 149 -6.48 24.53 -11.56
C GLY A 149 -5.24 23.65 -11.83
N CYS A 150 -4.97 23.42 -13.11
CA CYS A 150 -3.81 22.66 -13.56
C CYS A 150 -2.58 23.57 -13.53
N LYS A 151 -1.54 23.13 -12.83
CA LYS A 151 -0.25 23.86 -12.76
C LYS A 151 0.63 23.45 -13.92
N LEU A 152 1.24 24.41 -14.57
CA LEU A 152 2.15 24.23 -15.69
C LEU A 152 3.54 24.77 -15.36
N ALA A 153 4.57 24.07 -15.78
CA ALA A 153 5.94 24.52 -15.74
C ALA A 153 6.66 24.20 -17.04
N VAL A 154 7.30 25.19 -17.66
CA VAL A 154 8.16 24.98 -18.83
C VAL A 154 9.59 24.82 -18.36
N VAL A 155 10.23 23.74 -18.80
CA VAL A 155 11.59 23.37 -18.39
C VAL A 155 12.46 23.20 -19.62
N ASP A 156 13.65 23.79 -19.61
CA ASP A 156 14.63 23.64 -20.68
C ASP A 156 15.36 22.28 -20.64
N PRO A 157 16.17 21.94 -21.66
CA PRO A 157 16.91 20.68 -21.70
C PRO A 157 17.89 20.45 -20.53
N THR A 158 18.21 21.47 -19.77
CA THR A 158 19.13 21.40 -18.61
C THR A 158 18.39 21.25 -17.27
N GLY A 159 17.04 21.29 -17.30
CA GLY A 159 16.21 21.23 -16.10
C GLY A 159 15.88 22.60 -15.49
N LYS A 160 16.28 23.71 -16.13
CA LYS A 160 15.96 25.06 -15.65
C LYS A 160 14.50 25.40 -15.96
N VAL A 161 13.77 25.89 -14.97
CA VAL A 161 12.41 26.39 -15.12
C VAL A 161 12.44 27.73 -15.87
N LEU A 162 11.75 27.80 -17.00
CA LEU A 162 11.66 28.99 -17.86
C LEU A 162 10.40 29.82 -17.58
N ASP A 163 9.29 29.15 -17.28
CA ASP A 163 7.99 29.80 -17.03
C ASP A 163 7.08 28.87 -16.19
N THR A 164 6.16 29.49 -15.46
CA THR A 164 5.12 28.77 -14.71
C THR A 164 3.79 29.49 -14.83
N THR A 165 2.70 28.73 -14.91
CA THR A 165 1.35 29.31 -14.95
C THR A 165 0.31 28.31 -14.46
N VAL A 166 -0.91 28.75 -14.29
CA VAL A 166 -2.07 27.91 -13.93
C VAL A 166 -3.13 28.09 -14.97
N ILE A 167 -3.73 26.99 -15.41
CA ILE A 167 -4.88 26.96 -16.33
C ILE A 167 -6.04 26.21 -15.73
N TYR A 168 -7.26 26.44 -16.20
CA TYR A 168 -8.47 25.89 -15.64
C TYR A 168 -9.31 25.13 -16.68
N PRO A 169 -8.76 24.13 -17.41
CA PRO A 169 -9.48 23.43 -18.47
C PRO A 169 -10.52 22.43 -17.95
N THR A 170 -10.44 22.06 -16.67
CA THR A 170 -11.24 21.02 -16.05
C THR A 170 -12.36 21.58 -15.18
N ALA A 171 -13.31 20.73 -14.77
CA ALA A 171 -14.38 21.12 -13.86
C ALA A 171 -13.81 21.70 -12.54
N PRO A 172 -14.51 22.65 -11.89
CA PRO A 172 -15.81 23.23 -12.29
C PRO A 172 -15.71 24.38 -13.29
N GLN A 173 -14.51 24.91 -13.54
CA GLN A 173 -14.34 26.13 -14.37
C GLN A 173 -14.51 25.87 -15.87
N ASN A 174 -14.06 24.70 -16.37
CA ASN A 174 -14.17 24.26 -17.78
C ASN A 174 -13.72 25.31 -18.83
N LYS A 175 -12.67 26.10 -18.53
CA LYS A 175 -12.15 27.15 -19.39
C LYS A 175 -11.19 26.59 -20.47
N VAL A 176 -11.70 25.65 -21.27
CA VAL A 176 -10.88 24.90 -22.24
C VAL A 176 -10.25 25.82 -23.29
N GLU A 177 -11.02 26.74 -23.88
CA GLU A 177 -10.51 27.61 -24.95
C GLU A 177 -9.46 28.61 -24.41
N GLU A 178 -9.68 29.19 -23.21
CA GLU A 178 -8.69 30.06 -22.58
C GLU A 178 -7.39 29.27 -22.32
N ALA A 179 -7.49 28.03 -21.83
CA ALA A 179 -6.35 27.15 -21.59
C ALA A 179 -5.60 26.86 -22.90
N LYS A 180 -6.27 26.54 -24.00
CA LYS A 180 -5.65 26.32 -25.30
C LYS A 180 -4.88 27.55 -25.81
N VAL A 181 -5.41 28.76 -25.61
CA VAL A 181 -4.70 29.99 -25.99
C VAL A 181 -3.38 30.13 -25.21
N VAL A 182 -3.41 29.87 -23.90
CA VAL A 182 -2.20 29.90 -23.06
C VAL A 182 -1.19 28.85 -23.51
N LEU A 183 -1.65 27.61 -23.75
CA LEU A 183 -0.81 26.51 -24.20
C LEU A 183 -0.15 26.78 -25.55
N LYS A 184 -0.91 27.27 -26.56
CA LYS A 184 -0.39 27.67 -27.87
C LYS A 184 0.69 28.75 -27.75
N LYS A 185 0.49 29.74 -26.85
CA LYS A 185 1.47 30.79 -26.58
C LYS A 185 2.75 30.22 -25.97
N LEU A 186 2.65 29.33 -25.00
CA LEU A 186 3.81 28.71 -24.37
C LEU A 186 4.58 27.81 -25.35
N ILE A 187 3.88 27.00 -26.14
CA ILE A 187 4.47 26.11 -27.15
C ILE A 187 5.26 26.94 -28.18
N SER A 188 4.66 28.01 -28.68
CA SER A 188 5.33 28.90 -29.66
C SER A 188 6.50 29.68 -29.08
N LYS A 189 6.34 30.21 -27.84
CA LYS A 189 7.36 31.03 -27.17
C LYS A 189 8.62 30.26 -26.82
N TYR A 190 8.45 29.03 -26.31
CA TYR A 190 9.55 28.24 -25.78
C TYR A 190 9.95 27.06 -26.66
N HIS A 191 9.31 26.88 -27.82
CA HIS A 191 9.54 25.75 -28.73
C HIS A 191 9.40 24.40 -28.04
N ILE A 192 8.32 24.24 -27.25
CA ILE A 192 8.04 23.01 -26.50
C ILE A 192 7.87 21.85 -27.47
N THR A 193 8.59 20.77 -27.19
CA THR A 193 8.55 19.55 -28.01
C THR A 193 7.84 18.39 -27.31
N LEU A 194 7.73 18.47 -25.98
CA LEU A 194 7.12 17.40 -25.16
C LEU A 194 6.24 18.00 -24.07
N ILE A 195 5.05 17.42 -23.88
CA ILE A 195 4.17 17.65 -22.74
C ILE A 195 4.24 16.44 -21.81
N SER A 196 4.63 16.66 -20.56
CA SER A 196 4.66 15.64 -19.50
C SER A 196 3.45 15.84 -18.59
N LEU A 197 2.44 14.98 -18.73
CA LEU A 197 1.20 15.04 -17.96
C LEU A 197 1.26 14.08 -16.77
N GLY A 198 1.00 14.58 -15.56
CA GLY A 198 0.85 13.75 -14.36
C GLY A 198 -0.36 12.81 -14.46
N ASN A 199 -0.25 11.63 -13.85
CA ASN A 199 -1.32 10.61 -13.86
C ASN A 199 -2.30 10.71 -12.67
N GLY A 200 -2.27 11.82 -11.91
CA GLY A 200 -3.14 12.03 -10.76
C GLY A 200 -4.57 12.46 -11.10
N THR A 201 -5.17 13.19 -10.19
CA THR A 201 -6.55 13.69 -10.32
C THR A 201 -6.69 14.57 -11.57
N ALA A 202 -7.80 14.40 -12.33
CA ALA A 202 -8.08 15.11 -13.59
C ALA A 202 -7.11 14.83 -14.76
N SER A 203 -6.30 13.77 -14.69
CA SER A 203 -5.36 13.42 -15.77
C SER A 203 -6.07 13.10 -17.09
N ARG A 204 -7.15 12.31 -17.03
CA ARG A 204 -7.92 11.91 -18.23
C ARG A 204 -8.58 13.11 -18.92
N GLU A 205 -9.15 14.03 -18.15
CA GLU A 205 -9.75 15.25 -18.67
C GLU A 205 -8.69 16.18 -19.29
N SER A 206 -7.55 16.30 -18.63
CA SER A 206 -6.40 17.07 -19.16
C SER A 206 -5.82 16.45 -20.43
N GLU A 207 -5.72 15.12 -20.52
CA GLU A 207 -5.31 14.41 -21.72
C GLU A 207 -6.22 14.74 -22.91
N GLN A 208 -7.54 14.76 -22.70
CA GLN A 208 -8.50 15.12 -23.76
C GLN A 208 -8.24 16.53 -24.31
N VAL A 209 -7.90 17.48 -23.44
CA VAL A 209 -7.55 18.85 -23.86
C VAL A 209 -6.24 18.88 -24.65
N ILE A 210 -5.23 18.11 -24.23
CA ILE A 210 -3.97 17.97 -24.97
C ILE A 210 -4.23 17.39 -26.36
N VAL A 211 -4.99 16.31 -26.46
CA VAL A 211 -5.30 15.66 -27.76
C VAL A 211 -6.05 16.61 -28.70
N GLN A 212 -6.96 17.42 -28.19
CA GLN A 212 -7.63 18.45 -28.99
C GLN A 212 -6.65 19.53 -29.45
N LEU A 213 -5.81 20.05 -28.53
CA LEU A 213 -4.81 21.06 -28.81
C LEU A 213 -3.83 20.60 -29.90
N LEU A 214 -3.34 19.36 -29.84
CA LEU A 214 -2.38 18.80 -30.80
C LEU A 214 -2.93 18.73 -32.22
N LYS A 215 -4.27 18.62 -32.42
CA LYS A 215 -4.91 18.68 -33.72
C LYS A 215 -5.00 20.10 -34.30
N GLU A 216 -4.90 21.11 -33.43
CA GLU A 216 -5.08 22.53 -33.82
C GLU A 216 -3.75 23.25 -34.05
N ILE A 217 -2.62 22.69 -33.62
CA ILE A 217 -1.31 23.33 -33.77
C ILE A 217 -0.54 22.76 -34.97
N PRO A 218 0.18 23.60 -35.74
CA PRO A 218 0.94 23.16 -36.92
C PRO A 218 2.31 22.55 -36.55
N VAL A 219 2.75 22.63 -35.30
CA VAL A 219 4.05 22.13 -34.85
C VAL A 219 3.90 20.74 -34.23
N GLN A 220 4.91 19.91 -34.41
CA GLN A 220 4.91 18.57 -33.84
C GLN A 220 5.29 18.65 -32.36
N VAL A 221 4.35 18.31 -31.47
CA VAL A 221 4.55 18.18 -30.05
C VAL A 221 4.11 16.78 -29.60
N GLN A 222 4.91 16.12 -28.83
CA GLN A 222 4.57 14.81 -28.26
C GLN A 222 4.01 15.00 -26.85
N TYR A 223 3.29 13.99 -26.31
CA TYR A 223 2.96 13.97 -24.90
C TYR A 223 3.19 12.59 -24.30
N ILE A 224 3.41 12.56 -23.01
CA ILE A 224 3.60 11.35 -22.20
C ILE A 224 2.86 11.52 -20.88
N ILE A 225 2.22 10.45 -20.40
CA ILE A 225 1.65 10.41 -19.07
C ILE A 225 2.70 9.83 -18.12
N VAL A 226 2.98 10.53 -17.03
CA VAL A 226 4.01 10.15 -16.04
C VAL A 226 3.40 9.89 -14.68
N ASN A 227 3.98 8.95 -13.94
CA ASN A 227 3.58 8.69 -12.57
C ASN A 227 4.15 9.77 -11.64
N GLU A 228 3.28 10.55 -11.01
CA GLU A 228 3.64 11.65 -10.10
C GLU A 228 3.75 11.25 -8.63
N ALA A 229 3.52 9.96 -8.28
CA ALA A 229 3.52 9.52 -6.89
C ALA A 229 4.86 9.82 -6.18
N GLY A 230 5.99 9.65 -6.87
CA GLY A 230 7.31 9.98 -6.32
C GLY A 230 7.47 11.47 -6.00
N ALA A 231 7.04 12.35 -6.91
CA ALA A 231 7.08 13.79 -6.70
C ALA A 231 6.12 14.23 -5.60
N SER A 232 4.92 13.64 -5.53
CA SER A 232 3.93 13.92 -4.49
C SER A 232 4.44 13.54 -3.09
N VAL A 233 5.06 12.38 -2.94
CA VAL A 233 5.64 11.94 -1.65
C VAL A 233 6.82 12.85 -1.27
N TYR A 234 7.72 13.18 -2.20
CA TYR A 234 8.82 14.09 -1.95
C TYR A 234 8.34 15.49 -1.52
N SER A 235 7.30 16.00 -2.15
CA SER A 235 6.72 17.32 -1.80
C SER A 235 6.05 17.32 -0.42
N ALA A 236 5.62 16.17 0.09
CA ALA A 236 4.97 16.03 1.39
C ALA A 236 5.95 15.72 2.54
N SER A 237 7.21 15.40 2.24
CA SER A 237 8.25 15.10 3.21
C SER A 237 8.99 16.38 3.65
#